data_dc7ea808b15c79452b936a508e2ab2b0
#
_entry.id   dc7ea808b15c79452b936a508e2ab2b0
#
_cell.length_a   1.000
_cell.length_b   1.000
_cell.length_c   1.000
_cell.angle_alpha   90.00
_cell.angle_beta   90.00
_cell.angle_gamma   90.00
#
_symmetry.space_group_name_H-M   'P 1'
#
loop_
_entity.id
_entity.type
_entity.pdbx_description
1 polymer ?
#
loop_
_entity_poly.entity_id
_entity_poly.type
_entity_poly.pdbx_seq_one_letter_code
_entity_poly.pdbx_strand_id
1 'polypeptide(L)' 'MQLNEAISKRIDELLRERKLTQYKLSRKSGVPQSTLSTIKSCTFHSMKLRIIYEICEGLEIEMKDFFDSPLFARENLID' A
#
# COMPACT_ATOMS: atom_id res chain seq x y z
N MET A 1 -9.13 -1.39 12.99
CA MET A 1 -9.31 -1.79 11.57
C MET A 1 -8.48 -3.02 11.25
N GLN A 2 -8.80 -3.68 10.17
CA GLN A 2 -8.01 -4.83 9.74
C GLN A 2 -6.75 -4.37 9.02
N LEU A 3 -5.73 -5.23 9.01
CA LEU A 3 -4.45 -4.94 8.34
C LEU A 3 -4.65 -4.58 6.87
N ASN A 4 -5.57 -5.28 6.18
CA ASN A 4 -5.85 -5.00 4.77
C ASN A 4 -6.31 -3.56 4.56
N GLU A 5 -7.16 -3.06 5.44
CA GLU A 5 -7.62 -1.67 5.38
C GLU A 5 -6.49 -0.70 5.64
N ALA A 6 -5.63 -1.02 6.62
CA ALA A 6 -4.49 -0.16 6.94
C ALA A 6 -3.54 -0.04 5.74
N ILE A 7 -3.27 -1.15 5.05
CA ILE A 7 -2.42 -1.14 3.85
C ILE A 7 -3.06 -0.30 2.74
N SER A 8 -4.35 -0.51 2.50
CA SER A 8 -5.08 0.25 1.47
C SER A 8 -5.04 1.75 1.77
N LYS A 9 -5.32 2.14 3.00
CA LYS A 9 -5.31 3.54 3.40
C LYS A 9 -3.91 4.14 3.31
N ARG A 10 -2.88 3.36 3.65
CA ARG A 10 -1.49 3.85 3.58
C ARG A 10 -1.09 4.15 2.15
N ILE A 11 -1.46 3.28 1.21
CA ILE A 11 -1.18 3.50 -0.20
C ILE A 11 -1.88 4.77 -0.68
N ASP A 12 -3.15 4.96 -0.31
CA ASP A 12 -3.90 6.16 -0.67
C ASP A 12 -3.23 7.43 -0.12
N GLU A 13 -2.76 7.40 1.12
CA GLU A 13 -2.03 8.53 1.73
C GLU A 13 -0.78 8.87 0.92
N LEU A 14 0.01 7.84 0.60
CA LEU A 14 1.27 8.03 -0.12
C LEU A 14 1.05 8.56 -1.54
N LEU A 15 0.03 8.05 -2.22
CA LEU A 15 -0.31 8.55 -3.55
C LEU A 15 -0.74 10.01 -3.49
N ARG A 16 -1.56 10.36 -2.49
CA ARG A 16 -2.03 11.73 -2.31
C ARG A 16 -0.88 12.67 -2.02
N GLU A 17 0.01 12.29 -1.12
CA GLU A 17 1.18 13.09 -0.77
C GLU A 17 2.07 13.36 -1.98
N ARG A 18 2.20 12.38 -2.85
CA ARG A 18 3.08 12.47 -4.03
C ARG A 18 2.36 12.92 -5.28
N LYS A 19 1.05 13.15 -5.18
CA LYS A 19 0.21 13.53 -6.32
C LYS A 19 0.35 12.55 -7.48
N LEU A 20 0.35 11.26 -7.14
CA LEU A 20 0.43 10.16 -8.09
C LEU A 20 -0.91 9.46 -8.23
N THR A 21 -1.18 8.99 -9.45
CA THR A 21 -2.34 8.15 -9.72
C THR A 21 -1.96 6.69 -9.53
N GLN A 22 -2.98 5.83 -9.38
CA GLN A 22 -2.78 4.38 -9.34
C GLN A 22 -2.10 3.90 -10.62
N TYR A 23 -2.47 4.47 -11.77
CA TYR A 23 -1.86 4.11 -13.05
C TYR A 23 -0.35 4.38 -13.03
N LYS A 24 0.05 5.57 -12.57
CA LYS A 24 1.47 5.91 -12.50
C LYS A 24 2.22 5.02 -11.51
N LEU A 25 1.61 4.71 -10.39
CA LEU A 25 2.22 3.78 -9.44
C LEU A 25 2.43 2.41 -10.07
N SER A 26 1.44 1.91 -10.82
CA SER A 26 1.58 0.65 -11.55
C SER A 26 2.77 0.69 -12.50
N ARG A 27 2.90 1.78 -13.24
CA ARG A 27 4.03 1.94 -14.19
C ARG A 27 5.37 2.00 -13.47
N LYS A 28 5.45 2.70 -12.36
CA LYS A 28 6.70 2.89 -11.62
C LYS A 28 7.11 1.65 -10.83
N SER A 29 6.16 0.91 -10.31
CA SER A 29 6.42 -0.23 -9.43
C SER A 29 6.48 -1.57 -10.16
N GLY A 30 5.86 -1.66 -11.33
CA GLY A 30 5.69 -2.93 -12.03
C GLY A 30 4.54 -3.76 -11.49
N VAL A 31 3.83 -3.29 -10.47
CA VAL A 31 2.66 -3.99 -9.92
C VAL A 31 1.47 -3.73 -10.85
N PRO A 32 0.78 -4.77 -11.33
CA PRO A 32 -0.36 -4.59 -12.23
C PRO A 32 -1.47 -3.74 -11.60
N GLN A 33 -2.16 -2.96 -12.41
CA GLN A 33 -3.29 -2.16 -11.93
C GLN A 33 -4.38 -3.02 -11.30
N SER A 34 -4.60 -4.22 -11.82
CA SER A 34 -5.58 -5.16 -11.25
C SER A 34 -5.22 -5.51 -9.80
N THR A 35 -3.93 -5.71 -9.52
CA THR A 35 -3.46 -5.98 -8.17
C THR A 35 -3.66 -4.76 -7.26
N LEU A 36 -3.31 -3.57 -7.74
CA LEU A 36 -3.52 -2.34 -6.97
C LEU A 36 -5.01 -2.10 -6.69
N SER A 37 -5.87 -2.39 -7.65
CA SER A 37 -7.32 -2.26 -7.47
C SER A 37 -7.84 -3.24 -6.42
N THR A 38 -7.33 -4.47 -6.42
CA THR A 38 -7.69 -5.47 -5.41
C THR A 38 -7.28 -5.00 -4.01
N ILE A 39 -6.09 -4.43 -3.89
CA ILE A 39 -5.62 -3.87 -2.62
C ILE A 39 -6.53 -2.74 -2.17
N LYS A 40 -6.85 -1.82 -3.07
CA LYS A 40 -7.68 -0.66 -2.77
C LYS A 40 -9.08 -1.06 -2.29
N SER A 41 -9.65 -2.10 -2.89
CA SER A 41 -10.98 -2.58 -2.53
C SER A 41 -10.98 -3.52 -1.32
N CYS A 42 -9.81 -3.85 -0.80
CA CYS A 42 -9.65 -4.76 0.35
C CYS A 42 -10.25 -6.15 0.10
N THR A 43 -10.22 -6.61 -1.16
CA THR A 43 -10.78 -7.91 -1.55
C THR A 43 -9.74 -9.02 -1.56
N PHE A 44 -8.68 -8.86 -0.81
CA PHE A 44 -7.63 -9.88 -0.68
C PHE A 44 -7.59 -10.41 0.75
N HIS A 45 -7.22 -11.69 0.92
CA HIS A 45 -7.06 -12.30 2.24
C HIS A 45 -5.65 -12.10 2.77
N SER A 46 -4.67 -12.27 1.91
CA SER A 46 -3.28 -12.08 2.27
C SER A 46 -2.54 -11.51 1.07
N MET A 47 -1.38 -10.91 1.35
CA MET A 47 -0.57 -10.28 0.33
C MET A 47 0.87 -10.70 0.53
N LYS A 48 1.57 -10.94 -0.57
CA LYS A 48 3.01 -11.21 -0.50
C LYS A 48 3.73 -9.92 -0.12
N LEU A 49 4.65 -10.01 0.82
CA LEU A 49 5.46 -8.87 1.23
C LEU A 49 6.20 -8.25 0.05
N ARG A 50 6.52 -9.06 -0.95
CA ARG A 50 7.18 -8.57 -2.16
C ARG A 50 6.37 -7.50 -2.89
N ILE A 51 5.04 -7.60 -2.86
CA ILE A 51 4.18 -6.57 -3.46
C ILE A 51 4.41 -5.23 -2.76
N ILE A 52 4.48 -5.23 -1.43
CA ILE A 52 4.76 -4.03 -0.66
C ILE A 52 6.13 -3.47 -1.03
N TYR A 53 7.13 -4.34 -1.14
CA TYR A 53 8.47 -3.94 -1.54
C TYR A 53 8.45 -3.26 -2.92
N GLU A 54 7.75 -3.84 -3.88
CA GLU A 54 7.66 -3.28 -5.23
C GLU A 54 6.95 -1.93 -5.24
N ILE A 55 5.90 -1.79 -4.44
CA ILE A 55 5.21 -0.51 -4.27
C ILE A 55 6.17 0.55 -3.70
N CYS A 56 6.93 0.17 -2.69
CA CYS A 56 7.92 1.09 -2.09
C CYS A 56 8.98 1.52 -3.11
N GLU A 57 9.44 0.58 -3.94
CA GLU A 57 10.39 0.91 -5.00
C GLU A 57 9.78 1.91 -5.99
N GLY A 58 8.52 1.70 -6.36
CA GLY A 58 7.81 2.62 -7.25
C GLY A 58 7.62 4.00 -6.65
N LEU A 59 7.46 4.07 -5.33
CA LEU A 59 7.30 5.33 -4.60
C LEU A 59 8.65 5.94 -4.19
N GLU A 60 9.74 5.22 -4.39
CA GLU A 60 11.08 5.64 -3.99
C GLU A 60 11.19 5.91 -2.50
N ILE A 61 10.60 5.01 -1.71
CA ILE A 61 10.69 5.07 -0.24
C ILE A 61 11.21 3.73 0.28
N GLU A 62 11.69 3.75 1.51
CA GLU A 62 12.09 2.53 2.17
C GLU A 62 10.88 1.84 2.79
N MET A 63 10.96 0.52 2.98
CA MET A 63 9.86 -0.23 3.58
C MET A 63 9.51 0.27 4.97
N LYS A 64 10.51 0.68 5.75
CA LYS A 64 10.25 1.23 7.08
C LYS A 64 9.39 2.50 7.01
N ASP A 65 9.57 3.30 5.96
CA ASP A 65 8.79 4.52 5.79
C ASP A 65 7.34 4.20 5.45
N PHE A 66 7.13 3.13 4.68
CA PHE A 66 5.78 2.68 4.37
C PHE A 66 5.00 2.35 5.64
N PHE A 67 5.64 1.63 6.57
CA PHE A 67 5.00 1.19 7.80
C PHE A 67 5.08 2.20 8.94
N ASP A 68 5.74 3.33 8.73
CA ASP A 68 5.83 4.39 9.72
C ASP A 68 4.58 5.26 9.67
N SER A 69 3.50 4.74 10.25
CA SER A 69 2.19 5.39 10.24
C SER A 69 1.38 4.87 11.41
N PRO A 70 0.57 5.75 12.05
CA PRO A 70 -0.36 5.31 13.09
C PRO A 70 -1.33 4.22 12.65
N LEU A 71 -1.56 4.10 11.33
CA LEU A 71 -2.42 3.04 10.79
C LEU A 71 -1.95 1.65 11.21
N PHE A 72 -0.65 1.46 11.38
CA PHE A 72 -0.06 0.17 11.72
C PHE A 72 0.19 0.01 13.21
N ALA A 73 -0.19 0.99 14.03
CA ALA A 73 -0.05 0.88 15.47
C ALA A 73 -0.86 -0.33 15.95
N ARG A 74 -0.27 -1.07 16.87
CA ARG A 74 -0.85 -2.31 17.36
C ARG A 74 -2.27 -2.12 17.88
N GLU A 75 -2.54 -0.99 18.52
CA GLU A 75 -3.85 -0.65 19.09
C GLU A 75 -4.91 -0.38 18.02
N ASN A 76 -4.50 -0.09 16.79
CA ASN A 76 -5.40 0.21 15.68
C ASN A 76 -5.73 -1.02 14.82
N LEU A 77 -5.05 -2.13 15.03
CA LEU A 77 -5.23 -3.35 14.24
C LEU A 77 -5.98 -4.39 15.07
N ILE A 78 -6.98 -5.01 14.45
CA ILE A 78 -7.86 -5.97 15.12
C ILE A 78 -7.87 -7.35 14.47
N ASP A 79 -6.93 -7.63 13.58
CA ASP A 79 -6.83 -8.95 12.93
C ASP A 79 -6.55 -10.07 13.93
#